data_f0e5819a8a9846502a094216fa3a583b
#
_entry.id   f0e5819a8a9846502a094216fa3a583b
#
_cell.length_a   1.000
_cell.length_b   1.000
_cell.length_c   1.000
_cell.angle_alpha   90.00
_cell.angle_beta   90.00
_cell.angle_gamma   90.00
#
_symmetry.space_group_name_H-M   'P 1'
#
loop_
_entity.id
_entity.type
_entity.pdbx_description
1 polymer ?
#
loop_
_entity_poly.entity_id
_entity_poly.type
_entity_poly.pdbx_seq_one_letter_code
_entity_poly.pdbx_strand_id
1 'polypeptide(L)'
;MPVFDSRSFQDHEQVVFCADAATGLKAIIAVHSTACGPAGGGIRFWDYAAAHRNSAPSDIAETRGEQDAVYDVLRLSRGMSYKNAMAGLRLGGGKSVIIGNPREIGTPDLMRAFGRFVNRLGGTYYAAEDVGTSPDMLAAAAEETQFVSGLDAGEFATGDPSPHTALGVFVGIQSTVRHRLLKTDLNGVHVAVQGVGHVGLYLVEHLLNAGAKVTITDIVASNIEAAKAKGDITVVDPAAIHAVDCDVFAPCALGGGLNPTTIPDIKATVIAGAANNQLEHEGVQDEDLRQRGILYAPDYVINAGGIISVEAEVHCEKVSDADREAKVRRIGATLTNVFEASDAEGRATGTIANEMAEDIIAKAAAKKA
;
A
#
# COMPACT_ATOMS: atom_id res chain seq x y z
N MET A 1 8.77 -23.01 11.08
CA MET A 1 9.97 -22.13 11.07
C MET A 1 9.93 -21.27 12.32
N PRO A 2 11.04 -21.12 13.06
CA PRO A 2 11.07 -20.18 14.20
C PRO A 2 10.84 -18.75 13.70
N VAL A 3 9.94 -18.00 14.35
CA VAL A 3 9.55 -16.63 13.93
C VAL A 3 10.77 -15.69 14.01
N PHE A 4 11.54 -15.76 15.08
CA PHE A 4 12.71 -14.91 15.30
C PHE A 4 13.86 -15.16 14.30
N ASP A 5 13.92 -16.35 13.68
CA ASP A 5 14.92 -16.67 12.65
C ASP A 5 14.42 -16.33 11.23
N SER A 6 13.22 -15.82 11.10
CA SER A 6 12.69 -15.37 9.81
C SER A 6 13.47 -14.14 9.33
N ARG A 7 13.86 -14.13 8.05
CA ARG A 7 14.48 -12.95 7.43
C ARG A 7 13.57 -11.71 7.45
N SER A 8 12.25 -11.91 7.61
CA SER A 8 11.27 -10.84 7.70
C SER A 8 11.08 -10.33 9.14
N PHE A 9 11.61 -11.04 10.14
CA PHE A 9 11.64 -10.54 11.51
C PHE A 9 12.81 -9.55 11.64
N GLN A 10 12.47 -8.27 11.69
CA GLN A 10 13.43 -7.17 11.77
C GLN A 10 13.02 -6.25 12.92
N ASP A 11 13.44 -6.62 14.13
CA ASP A 11 13.20 -5.85 15.37
C ASP A 11 11.72 -5.55 15.66
N HIS A 12 10.79 -6.44 15.25
CA HIS A 12 9.37 -6.30 15.56
C HIS A 12 9.15 -6.24 17.08
N GLU A 13 8.43 -5.21 17.52
CA GLU A 13 8.15 -5.02 18.95
C GLU A 13 7.20 -6.11 19.49
N GLN A 14 6.24 -6.58 18.65
CA GLN A 14 5.25 -7.56 19.07
C GLN A 14 4.71 -8.37 17.90
N VAL A 15 4.53 -9.69 18.10
CA VAL A 15 3.79 -10.59 17.21
C VAL A 15 2.83 -11.42 18.05
N VAL A 16 1.54 -11.36 17.73
CA VAL A 16 0.47 -12.03 18.49
C VAL A 16 -0.27 -13.00 17.60
N PHE A 17 -0.34 -14.27 18.01
CA PHE A 17 -1.15 -15.29 17.38
C PHE A 17 -2.52 -15.34 18.06
N CYS A 18 -3.58 -15.20 17.27
CA CYS A 18 -4.96 -15.13 17.72
C CYS A 18 -5.73 -16.33 17.20
N ALA A 19 -6.41 -17.05 18.08
CA ALA A 19 -7.27 -18.16 17.71
C ALA A 19 -8.56 -18.14 18.53
N ASP A 20 -9.69 -18.36 17.87
CA ASP A 20 -11.00 -18.56 18.49
C ASP A 20 -11.70 -19.77 17.85
N ALA A 21 -11.78 -20.85 18.62
CA ALA A 21 -12.35 -22.11 18.15
C ALA A 21 -13.85 -22.01 17.83
N ALA A 22 -14.58 -21.10 18.48
CA ALA A 22 -16.03 -20.97 18.28
C ALA A 22 -16.36 -20.37 16.91
N THR A 23 -15.52 -19.44 16.42
CA THR A 23 -15.70 -18.78 15.12
C THR A 23 -14.79 -19.34 14.03
N GLY A 24 -13.81 -20.17 14.40
CA GLY A 24 -12.79 -20.67 13.50
C GLY A 24 -11.70 -19.63 13.17
N LEU A 25 -11.64 -18.51 13.90
CA LEU A 25 -10.63 -17.47 13.67
C LEU A 25 -9.22 -18.02 13.87
N LYS A 26 -8.36 -17.80 12.89
CA LYS A 26 -6.92 -17.87 12.97
C LYS A 26 -6.35 -16.57 12.42
N ALA A 27 -5.68 -15.79 13.26
CA ALA A 27 -5.10 -14.52 12.84
C ALA A 27 -3.74 -14.29 13.49
N ILE A 28 -2.94 -13.41 12.86
CA ILE A 28 -1.66 -12.94 13.38
C ILE A 28 -1.66 -11.42 13.31
N ILE A 29 -1.30 -10.76 14.41
CA ILE A 29 -1.12 -9.31 14.47
C ILE A 29 0.36 -9.05 14.73
N ALA A 30 1.02 -8.33 13.84
CA ALA A 30 2.41 -7.90 13.99
C ALA A 30 2.50 -6.39 14.14
N VAL A 31 3.17 -5.95 15.18
CA VAL A 31 3.59 -4.56 15.41
C VAL A 31 5.09 -4.50 15.14
N HIS A 32 5.48 -3.81 14.08
CA HIS A 32 6.89 -3.62 13.77
C HIS A 32 7.51 -2.53 14.64
N SER A 33 6.89 -1.36 14.68
CA SER A 33 7.38 -0.27 15.52
C SER A 33 6.26 0.67 15.95
N THR A 34 6.31 1.11 17.20
CA THR A 34 5.48 2.18 17.76
C THR A 34 6.26 3.49 17.95
N ALA A 35 7.49 3.58 17.46
CA ALA A 35 8.36 4.75 17.68
C ALA A 35 7.72 6.07 17.25
N CYS A 36 7.04 6.11 16.10
CA CYS A 36 6.34 7.31 15.60
C CYS A 36 4.94 7.51 16.17
N GLY A 37 4.35 6.52 16.83
CA GLY A 37 2.98 6.53 17.38
C GLY A 37 2.38 5.13 17.46
N PRO A 38 1.09 4.99 17.75
CA PRO A 38 0.43 3.69 17.73
C PRO A 38 0.57 3.06 16.34
N ALA A 39 0.73 1.74 16.31
CA ALA A 39 0.93 1.02 15.06
C ALA A 39 -0.37 0.99 14.24
N GLY A 40 -0.36 1.57 13.05
CA GLY A 40 -1.48 1.54 12.12
C GLY A 40 -1.24 0.61 10.94
N GLY A 41 -2.27 -0.14 10.52
CA GLY A 41 -2.20 -0.96 9.32
C GLY A 41 -3.40 -1.87 9.09
N GLY A 42 -3.58 -2.31 7.86
CA GLY A 42 -4.76 -3.04 7.41
C GLY A 42 -4.84 -4.49 7.88
N ILE A 43 -6.04 -5.06 7.77
CA ILE A 43 -6.35 -6.47 8.01
C ILE A 43 -6.36 -7.18 6.66
N ARG A 44 -5.35 -8.01 6.37
CA ARG A 44 -5.37 -8.86 5.18
C ARG A 44 -6.11 -10.16 5.49
N PHE A 45 -7.17 -10.46 4.76
CA PHE A 45 -7.90 -11.70 4.90
C PHE A 45 -7.66 -12.57 3.66
N TRP A 46 -6.82 -13.60 3.79
CA TRP A 46 -6.32 -14.34 2.64
C TRP A 46 -6.19 -15.83 2.88
N ASP A 47 -6.49 -16.61 1.84
CA ASP A 47 -6.29 -18.04 1.83
C ASP A 47 -4.87 -18.41 1.38
N TYR A 48 -3.94 -18.34 2.31
CA TYR A 48 -2.52 -18.62 2.05
C TYR A 48 -2.27 -20.08 1.64
N ALA A 49 -3.10 -21.03 2.07
CA ALA A 49 -2.97 -22.44 1.69
C ALA A 49 -3.35 -22.70 0.22
N ALA A 50 -4.14 -21.83 -0.39
CA ALA A 50 -4.62 -22.01 -1.76
C ALA A 50 -3.47 -22.21 -2.78
N ALA A 51 -2.37 -21.48 -2.61
CA ALA A 51 -1.19 -21.62 -3.48
C ALA A 51 -0.51 -23.00 -3.40
N HIS A 52 -0.72 -23.73 -2.30
CA HIS A 52 -0.05 -25.00 -2.02
C HIS A 52 -0.94 -26.23 -2.26
N ARG A 53 -2.28 -26.08 -2.31
CA ARG A 53 -3.23 -27.21 -2.41
C ARG A 53 -3.04 -28.07 -3.66
N ASN A 54 -2.57 -27.50 -4.76
CA ASN A 54 -2.34 -28.26 -5.99
C ASN A 54 -1.01 -29.01 -6.00
N SER A 55 -0.10 -28.73 -5.05
CA SER A 55 1.28 -29.24 -5.03
C SER A 55 1.62 -30.06 -3.78
N ALA A 56 0.72 -30.15 -2.79
CA ALA A 56 0.95 -30.82 -1.53
C ALA A 56 -0.36 -31.39 -0.93
N PRO A 57 -0.26 -32.45 -0.07
CA PRO A 57 -1.38 -32.90 0.78
C PRO A 57 -1.93 -31.75 1.64
N SER A 58 -3.22 -31.84 2.04
CA SER A 58 -3.94 -30.75 2.70
C SER A 58 -3.25 -30.25 3.99
N ASP A 59 -2.77 -31.16 4.84
CA ASP A 59 -2.06 -30.80 6.09
C ASP A 59 -0.74 -30.06 5.83
N ILE A 60 -0.02 -30.44 4.78
CA ILE A 60 1.22 -29.76 4.37
C ILE A 60 0.90 -28.40 3.74
N ALA A 61 -0.17 -28.31 2.92
CA ALA A 61 -0.58 -27.06 2.33
C ALA A 61 -1.00 -26.04 3.41
N GLU A 62 -1.78 -26.46 4.41
CA GLU A 62 -2.16 -25.60 5.54
C GLU A 62 -0.92 -25.14 6.34
N THR A 63 0.02 -26.03 6.64
CA THR A 63 1.27 -25.68 7.35
C THR A 63 2.11 -24.66 6.57
N ARG A 64 2.21 -24.82 5.25
CA ARG A 64 2.92 -23.86 4.39
C ARG A 64 2.19 -22.52 4.34
N GLY A 65 0.86 -22.54 4.23
CA GLY A 65 0.04 -21.34 4.26
C GLY A 65 0.19 -20.55 5.57
N GLU A 66 0.27 -21.23 6.72
CA GLU A 66 0.56 -20.54 7.99
C GLU A 66 1.96 -19.91 8.01
N GLN A 67 2.97 -20.56 7.41
CA GLN A 67 4.32 -19.99 7.27
C GLN A 67 4.33 -18.75 6.37
N ASP A 68 3.60 -18.79 5.25
CA ASP A 68 3.47 -17.65 4.34
C ASP A 68 2.73 -16.49 5.02
N ALA A 69 1.72 -16.77 5.83
CA ALA A 69 0.99 -15.76 6.61
C ALA A 69 1.91 -15.05 7.62
N VAL A 70 2.79 -15.81 8.31
CA VAL A 70 3.81 -15.22 9.20
C VAL A 70 4.78 -14.35 8.42
N TYR A 71 5.29 -14.86 7.30
CA TYR A 71 6.20 -14.08 6.45
C TYR A 71 5.56 -12.78 5.97
N ASP A 72 4.32 -12.86 5.50
CA ASP A 72 3.61 -11.71 4.92
C ASP A 72 3.28 -10.65 5.99
N VAL A 73 2.77 -11.05 7.17
CA VAL A 73 2.43 -10.10 8.24
C VAL A 73 3.66 -9.34 8.75
N LEU A 74 4.81 -10.02 8.87
CA LEU A 74 6.07 -9.37 9.28
C LEU A 74 6.53 -8.35 8.24
N ARG A 75 6.58 -8.74 6.97
CA ARG A 75 6.97 -7.85 5.88
C ARG A 75 6.04 -6.64 5.75
N LEU A 76 4.73 -6.89 5.82
CA LEU A 76 3.72 -5.83 5.67
C LEU A 76 3.71 -4.85 6.85
N SER A 77 3.88 -5.33 8.10
CA SER A 77 3.94 -4.45 9.27
C SER A 77 5.18 -3.53 9.24
N ARG A 78 6.34 -4.02 8.79
CA ARG A 78 7.51 -3.19 8.52
C ARG A 78 7.23 -2.16 7.43
N GLY A 79 6.65 -2.59 6.31
CA GLY A 79 6.25 -1.68 5.22
C GLY A 79 5.32 -0.57 5.70
N MET A 80 4.40 -0.86 6.63
CA MET A 80 3.55 0.18 7.23
C MET A 80 4.36 1.16 8.09
N SER A 81 5.37 0.71 8.86
CA SER A 81 6.25 1.63 9.59
C SER A 81 6.96 2.60 8.65
N TYR A 82 7.50 2.10 7.53
CA TYR A 82 8.19 2.92 6.54
C TYR A 82 7.23 3.90 5.85
N LYS A 83 6.06 3.42 5.43
CA LYS A 83 5.01 4.26 4.84
C LYS A 83 4.60 5.40 5.77
N ASN A 84 4.31 5.10 7.03
CA ASN A 84 3.86 6.09 8.01
C ASN A 84 4.98 7.09 8.35
N ALA A 85 6.22 6.63 8.49
CA ALA A 85 7.38 7.48 8.73
C ALA A 85 7.63 8.45 7.57
N MET A 86 7.67 7.95 6.33
CA MET A 86 7.89 8.77 5.14
C MET A 86 6.74 9.75 4.86
N ALA A 87 5.53 9.42 5.26
CA ALA A 87 4.38 10.31 5.20
C ALA A 87 4.34 11.35 6.35
N GLY A 88 5.27 11.26 7.30
CA GLY A 88 5.35 12.17 8.47
C GLY A 88 4.16 12.04 9.41
N LEU A 89 3.63 10.82 9.57
CA LEU A 89 2.46 10.53 10.40
C LEU A 89 2.87 10.25 11.85
N ARG A 90 1.96 10.54 12.77
CA ARG A 90 2.07 10.17 14.19
C ARG A 90 1.62 8.72 14.40
N LEU A 91 2.00 7.83 13.48
CA LEU A 91 1.67 6.42 13.47
C LEU A 91 2.95 5.59 13.32
N GLY A 92 3.01 4.53 14.07
CA GLY A 92 3.93 3.43 13.86
C GLY A 92 3.41 2.46 12.80
N GLY A 93 4.01 1.29 12.67
CA GLY A 93 3.61 0.30 11.67
C GLY A 93 3.18 -1.01 12.28
N GLY A 94 1.98 -1.44 11.93
CA GLY A 94 1.44 -2.73 12.24
C GLY A 94 0.72 -3.34 11.05
N LYS A 95 0.40 -4.61 11.15
CA LYS A 95 -0.39 -5.36 10.17
C LYS A 95 -1.05 -6.52 10.84
N SER A 96 -2.21 -6.92 10.35
CA SER A 96 -2.77 -8.20 10.71
C SER A 96 -3.12 -9.03 9.48
N VAL A 97 -3.07 -10.35 9.65
CA VAL A 97 -3.56 -11.32 8.67
C VAL A 97 -4.59 -12.22 9.33
N ILE A 98 -5.68 -12.48 8.63
CA ILE A 98 -6.64 -13.53 8.96
C ILE A 98 -6.46 -14.64 7.92
N ILE A 99 -6.27 -15.86 8.39
CA ILE A 99 -5.94 -17.01 7.54
C ILE A 99 -7.22 -17.73 7.15
N GLY A 100 -7.52 -17.78 5.86
CA GLY A 100 -8.64 -18.47 5.26
C GLY A 100 -9.27 -17.73 4.11
N ASN A 101 -10.27 -18.34 3.49
CA ASN A 101 -11.01 -17.72 2.40
C ASN A 101 -12.09 -16.76 2.95
N PRO A 102 -11.98 -15.44 2.73
CA PRO A 102 -12.97 -14.49 3.27
C PRO A 102 -14.40 -14.75 2.78
N ARG A 103 -14.57 -15.34 1.58
CA ARG A 103 -15.89 -15.65 1.03
C ARG A 103 -16.56 -16.86 1.71
N GLU A 104 -15.78 -17.72 2.36
CA GLU A 104 -16.26 -18.94 3.02
C GLU A 104 -16.43 -18.74 4.53
N ILE A 105 -15.47 -18.11 5.18
CA ILE A 105 -15.43 -17.99 6.64
C ILE A 105 -15.55 -16.55 7.17
N GLY A 106 -15.62 -15.54 6.28
CA GLY A 106 -15.68 -14.12 6.64
C GLY A 106 -17.05 -13.71 7.23
N THR A 107 -17.38 -14.20 8.41
CA THR A 107 -18.64 -13.89 9.10
C THR A 107 -18.48 -12.71 10.07
N PRO A 108 -19.59 -11.98 10.40
CA PRO A 108 -19.56 -10.95 11.44
C PRO A 108 -19.04 -11.45 12.79
N ASP A 109 -19.38 -12.69 13.19
CA ASP A 109 -18.92 -13.25 14.46
C ASP A 109 -17.40 -13.49 14.49
N LEU A 110 -16.83 -13.93 13.36
CA LEU A 110 -15.38 -14.04 13.21
C LEU A 110 -14.71 -12.67 13.34
N MET A 111 -15.27 -11.63 12.71
CA MET A 111 -14.74 -10.30 12.79
C MET A 111 -14.88 -9.66 14.18
N ARG A 112 -15.98 -9.93 14.91
CA ARG A 112 -16.10 -9.58 16.34
C ARG A 112 -15.04 -10.28 17.18
N ALA A 113 -14.79 -11.59 16.93
CA ALA A 113 -13.72 -12.29 17.61
C ALA A 113 -12.35 -11.65 17.36
N PHE A 114 -12.08 -11.28 16.11
CA PHE A 114 -10.86 -10.52 15.77
C PHE A 114 -10.81 -9.17 16.50
N GLY A 115 -11.91 -8.40 16.52
CA GLY A 115 -12.01 -7.12 17.24
C GLY A 115 -11.66 -7.26 18.73
N ARG A 116 -12.09 -8.33 19.39
CA ARG A 116 -11.72 -8.61 20.80
C ARG A 116 -10.21 -8.81 20.97
N PHE A 117 -9.51 -9.42 20.01
CA PHE A 117 -8.04 -9.53 20.06
C PHE A 117 -7.36 -8.20 19.84
N VAL A 118 -7.85 -7.38 18.90
CA VAL A 118 -7.34 -6.00 18.72
C VAL A 118 -7.52 -5.18 20.01
N ASN A 119 -8.69 -5.27 20.65
CA ASN A 119 -8.99 -4.56 21.89
C ASN A 119 -8.00 -4.91 23.03
N ARG A 120 -7.57 -6.16 23.12
CA ARG A 120 -6.58 -6.61 24.14
C ARG A 120 -5.20 -5.95 23.97
N LEU A 121 -4.89 -5.42 22.80
CA LEU A 121 -3.64 -4.67 22.56
C LEU A 121 -3.69 -3.23 23.09
N GLY A 122 -4.85 -2.78 23.59
CA GLY A 122 -4.98 -1.53 24.34
C GLY A 122 -4.55 -0.27 23.58
N GLY A 123 -4.76 -0.23 22.25
CA GLY A 123 -4.39 0.91 21.40
C GLY A 123 -2.97 0.86 20.87
N THR A 124 -2.22 -0.20 21.12
CA THR A 124 -0.90 -0.40 20.48
C THR A 124 -1.02 -0.58 18.97
N TYR A 125 -2.12 -1.21 18.51
CA TYR A 125 -2.41 -1.44 17.10
C TYR A 125 -3.80 -0.94 16.72
N TYR A 126 -3.90 -0.22 15.61
CA TYR A 126 -5.13 0.20 14.95
C TYR A 126 -5.29 -0.54 13.62
N ALA A 127 -6.40 -1.24 13.50
CA ALA A 127 -6.73 -2.03 12.32
C ALA A 127 -7.49 -1.18 11.28
N ALA A 128 -7.24 -1.42 10.00
CA ALA A 128 -7.92 -0.78 8.88
C ALA A 128 -8.26 -1.80 7.79
N GLU A 129 -8.96 -1.36 6.75
CA GLU A 129 -9.24 -2.19 5.57
C GLU A 129 -7.97 -2.56 4.79
N ASP A 130 -7.92 -3.77 4.26
CA ASP A 130 -6.95 -4.25 3.27
C ASP A 130 -7.59 -5.39 2.44
N VAL A 131 -6.80 -6.02 1.61
CA VAL A 131 -7.25 -7.11 0.72
C VAL A 131 -8.01 -8.21 1.48
N GLY A 132 -9.19 -8.55 0.99
CA GLY A 132 -10.05 -9.59 1.54
C GLY A 132 -10.95 -9.15 2.68
N THR A 133 -10.86 -7.91 3.15
CA THR A 133 -11.81 -7.30 4.08
C THR A 133 -12.75 -6.31 3.37
N SER A 134 -13.83 -5.94 4.04
CA SER A 134 -14.83 -4.99 3.55
C SER A 134 -15.25 -4.04 4.67
N PRO A 135 -15.90 -2.90 4.33
CA PRO A 135 -16.45 -1.99 5.34
C PRO A 135 -17.36 -2.67 6.36
N ASP A 136 -18.22 -3.59 5.93
CA ASP A 136 -19.11 -4.36 6.84
C ASP A 136 -18.31 -5.25 7.82
N MET A 137 -17.21 -5.85 7.35
CA MET A 137 -16.32 -6.64 8.20
C MET A 137 -15.61 -5.75 9.23
N LEU A 138 -15.16 -4.56 8.83
CA LEU A 138 -14.58 -3.60 9.75
C LEU A 138 -15.60 -3.12 10.78
N ALA A 139 -16.83 -2.82 10.35
CA ALA A 139 -17.90 -2.43 11.25
C ALA A 139 -18.19 -3.51 12.32
N ALA A 140 -18.22 -4.78 11.93
CA ALA A 140 -18.37 -5.89 12.88
C ALA A 140 -17.20 -5.99 13.87
N ALA A 141 -15.96 -5.76 13.45
CA ALA A 141 -14.81 -5.71 14.36
C ALA A 141 -14.91 -4.49 15.31
N ALA A 142 -15.38 -3.36 14.82
CA ALA A 142 -15.54 -2.11 15.60
C ALA A 142 -16.62 -2.20 16.70
N GLU A 143 -17.54 -3.18 16.64
CA GLU A 143 -18.47 -3.44 17.74
C GLU A 143 -17.75 -3.87 19.04
N GLU A 144 -16.55 -4.43 18.95
CA GLU A 144 -15.78 -4.98 20.06
C GLU A 144 -14.55 -4.12 20.43
N THR A 145 -14.20 -3.12 19.62
CA THR A 145 -13.03 -2.27 19.85
C THR A 145 -13.16 -0.91 19.17
N GLN A 146 -12.59 0.11 19.81
CA GLN A 146 -12.43 1.42 19.20
C GLN A 146 -11.15 1.54 18.33
N PHE A 147 -10.29 0.53 18.29
CA PHE A 147 -9.00 0.55 17.60
C PHE A 147 -9.13 0.04 16.16
N VAL A 148 -10.13 0.55 15.44
CA VAL A 148 -10.38 0.34 14.02
C VAL A 148 -10.53 1.70 13.37
N SER A 149 -9.97 1.88 12.16
CA SER A 149 -10.02 3.10 11.37
C SER A 149 -10.45 2.82 9.93
N GLY A 150 -10.88 3.86 9.19
CA GLY A 150 -11.42 3.71 7.84
C GLY A 150 -12.86 3.20 7.85
N LEU A 151 -13.65 3.65 8.82
CA LEU A 151 -15.08 3.35 8.89
C LEU A 151 -15.88 4.35 8.04
N ASP A 152 -16.98 3.87 7.42
CA ASP A 152 -17.87 4.71 6.61
C ASP A 152 -18.74 5.66 7.46
N ALA A 153 -18.90 5.35 8.74
CA ALA A 153 -19.71 6.12 9.67
C ALA A 153 -19.06 6.24 11.04
N GLY A 154 -19.23 7.40 11.68
CA GLY A 154 -18.67 7.73 12.98
C GLY A 154 -18.31 9.21 13.09
N GLU A 155 -18.06 9.70 14.30
CA GLU A 155 -17.75 11.12 14.55
C GLU A 155 -16.47 11.59 13.84
N PHE A 156 -15.50 10.68 13.63
CA PHE A 156 -14.20 10.96 13.02
C PHE A 156 -14.01 10.21 11.69
N ALA A 157 -15.05 9.51 11.18
CA ALA A 157 -14.96 8.74 9.94
C ALA A 157 -14.59 9.65 8.75
N THR A 158 -13.65 9.18 7.94
CA THR A 158 -13.11 9.91 6.77
C THR A 158 -13.60 9.35 5.44
N GLY A 159 -14.31 8.22 5.45
CA GLY A 159 -14.87 7.56 4.27
C GLY A 159 -13.79 6.93 3.36
N ASP A 160 -14.13 6.82 2.07
CA ASP A 160 -13.25 6.19 1.07
C ASP A 160 -11.89 6.90 0.95
N PRO A 161 -10.76 6.22 1.22
CA PRO A 161 -9.43 6.80 1.10
C PRO A 161 -8.91 6.90 -0.35
N SER A 162 -9.63 6.32 -1.32
CA SER A 162 -9.19 6.23 -2.72
C SER A 162 -8.94 7.58 -3.39
N PRO A 163 -9.78 8.63 -3.20
CA PRO A 163 -9.50 9.95 -3.77
C PRO A 163 -8.18 10.55 -3.28
N HIS A 164 -7.87 10.40 -1.98
CA HIS A 164 -6.63 10.91 -1.39
C HIS A 164 -5.41 10.10 -1.85
N THR A 165 -5.56 8.79 -2.02
CA THR A 165 -4.51 7.94 -2.61
C THR A 165 -4.22 8.38 -4.04
N ALA A 166 -5.25 8.59 -4.85
CA ALA A 166 -5.11 9.05 -6.22
C ALA A 166 -4.46 10.44 -6.31
N LEU A 167 -4.83 11.37 -5.43
CA LEU A 167 -4.20 12.68 -5.32
C LEU A 167 -2.70 12.55 -4.99
N GLY A 168 -2.33 11.68 -4.05
CA GLY A 168 -0.93 11.41 -3.69
C GLY A 168 -0.13 10.90 -4.88
N VAL A 169 -0.68 9.93 -5.61
CA VAL A 169 -0.05 9.39 -6.83
C VAL A 169 0.07 10.45 -7.91
N PHE A 170 -0.97 11.25 -8.12
CA PHE A 170 -0.95 12.35 -9.09
C PHE A 170 0.16 13.36 -8.78
N VAL A 171 0.26 13.81 -7.54
CA VAL A 171 1.33 14.73 -7.09
C VAL A 171 2.71 14.07 -7.20
N GLY A 172 2.79 12.77 -6.93
CA GLY A 172 4.01 11.98 -7.13
C GLY A 172 4.42 11.92 -8.60
N ILE A 173 3.47 11.70 -9.53
CA ILE A 173 3.72 11.76 -10.98
C ILE A 173 4.22 13.15 -11.38
N GLN A 174 3.63 14.24 -10.87
CA GLN A 174 4.11 15.59 -11.13
C GLN A 174 5.56 15.78 -10.67
N SER A 175 5.91 15.23 -9.50
CA SER A 175 7.27 15.31 -8.96
C SER A 175 8.26 14.51 -9.81
N THR A 176 7.92 13.28 -10.22
CA THR A 176 8.77 12.44 -11.08
C THR A 176 8.97 13.04 -12.46
N VAL A 177 7.92 13.58 -13.06
CA VAL A 177 7.97 14.26 -14.38
C VAL A 177 8.84 15.52 -14.30
N ARG A 178 8.70 16.31 -13.25
CA ARG A 178 9.56 17.47 -13.02
C ARG A 178 11.02 17.09 -12.88
N HIS A 179 11.31 16.06 -12.10
CA HIS A 179 12.67 15.61 -11.81
C HIS A 179 13.34 14.99 -13.04
N ARG A 180 12.64 14.06 -13.72
CA ARG A 180 13.23 13.25 -14.80
C ARG A 180 13.10 13.87 -16.18
N LEU A 181 11.94 14.48 -16.47
CA LEU A 181 11.62 15.04 -17.80
C LEU A 181 11.81 16.55 -17.86
N LEU A 182 12.11 17.20 -16.73
CA LEU A 182 12.29 18.66 -16.60
C LEU A 182 11.06 19.46 -17.06
N LYS A 183 9.86 18.87 -17.00
CA LYS A 183 8.58 19.52 -17.31
C LYS A 183 7.93 20.05 -16.03
N THR A 184 7.33 21.22 -16.10
CA THR A 184 6.66 21.87 -14.96
C THR A 184 5.23 21.45 -14.76
N ASP A 185 4.59 20.88 -15.79
CA ASP A 185 3.21 20.40 -15.80
C ASP A 185 3.09 19.06 -16.56
N LEU A 186 1.89 18.51 -16.62
CA LEU A 186 1.62 17.24 -17.31
C LEU A 186 1.00 17.41 -18.70
N ASN A 187 0.92 18.65 -19.22
CA ASN A 187 0.33 18.87 -20.53
C ASN A 187 1.12 18.13 -21.63
N GLY A 188 0.43 17.23 -22.34
CA GLY A 188 1.00 16.37 -23.37
C GLY A 188 1.92 15.26 -22.86
N VAL A 189 2.12 15.10 -21.56
CA VAL A 189 2.81 13.94 -20.96
C VAL A 189 1.95 12.69 -21.17
N HIS A 190 2.54 11.62 -21.69
CA HIS A 190 1.84 10.37 -21.91
C HIS A 190 2.00 9.43 -20.71
N VAL A 191 0.87 9.09 -20.07
CA VAL A 191 0.82 8.19 -18.90
C VAL A 191 0.05 6.92 -19.25
N ALA A 192 0.69 5.76 -19.07
CA ALA A 192 0.05 4.45 -19.20
C ALA A 192 -0.35 3.93 -17.80
N VAL A 193 -1.65 3.80 -17.53
CA VAL A 193 -2.21 3.39 -16.23
C VAL A 193 -2.65 1.93 -16.31
N GLN A 194 -2.03 1.08 -15.52
CA GLN A 194 -2.39 -0.33 -15.38
C GLN A 194 -3.35 -0.51 -14.21
N GLY A 195 -4.63 -0.73 -14.49
CA GLY A 195 -5.68 -0.86 -13.50
C GLY A 195 -6.41 0.47 -13.25
N VAL A 196 -7.70 0.49 -13.56
CA VAL A 196 -8.58 1.65 -13.39
C VAL A 196 -9.77 1.31 -12.46
N GLY A 197 -9.46 0.60 -11.36
CA GLY A 197 -10.36 0.42 -10.22
C GLY A 197 -10.55 1.72 -9.44
N HIS A 198 -10.87 1.64 -8.14
CA HIS A 198 -11.20 2.81 -7.32
C HIS A 198 -10.14 3.91 -7.40
N VAL A 199 -8.88 3.61 -7.08
CA VAL A 199 -7.79 4.61 -7.11
C VAL A 199 -7.43 5.02 -8.54
N GLY A 200 -7.30 4.04 -9.46
CA GLY A 200 -6.89 4.31 -10.84
C GLY A 200 -7.88 5.21 -11.58
N LEU A 201 -9.17 5.09 -11.33
CA LEU A 201 -10.20 5.92 -11.96
C LEU A 201 -10.08 7.40 -11.55
N TYR A 202 -9.86 7.70 -10.25
CA TYR A 202 -9.60 9.06 -9.78
C TYR A 202 -8.27 9.60 -10.33
N LEU A 203 -7.23 8.75 -10.42
CA LEU A 203 -5.97 9.15 -11.02
C LEU A 203 -6.13 9.54 -12.50
N VAL A 204 -6.87 8.76 -13.28
CA VAL A 204 -7.18 9.07 -14.68
C VAL A 204 -7.86 10.43 -14.81
N GLU A 205 -8.83 10.73 -13.94
CA GLU A 205 -9.50 12.03 -13.93
C GLU A 205 -8.52 13.19 -13.65
N HIS A 206 -7.64 13.05 -12.67
CA HIS A 206 -6.60 14.04 -12.39
C HIS A 206 -5.66 14.24 -13.58
N LEU A 207 -5.24 13.16 -14.25
CA LEU A 207 -4.34 13.21 -15.40
C LEU A 207 -4.97 13.92 -16.59
N LEU A 208 -6.22 13.58 -16.92
CA LEU A 208 -6.96 14.24 -18.02
C LEU A 208 -7.17 15.73 -17.74
N ASN A 209 -7.55 16.10 -16.52
CA ASN A 209 -7.70 17.50 -16.11
C ASN A 209 -6.38 18.30 -16.19
N ALA A 210 -5.24 17.63 -16.07
CA ALA A 210 -3.92 18.22 -16.22
C ALA A 210 -3.40 18.23 -17.67
N GLY A 211 -4.21 17.79 -18.65
CA GLY A 211 -3.86 17.77 -20.07
C GLY A 211 -2.93 16.63 -20.48
N ALA A 212 -2.78 15.60 -19.66
CA ALA A 212 -1.99 14.42 -19.99
C ALA A 212 -2.68 13.56 -21.06
N LYS A 213 -1.90 12.86 -21.89
CA LYS A 213 -2.39 11.77 -22.72
C LYS A 213 -2.47 10.50 -21.88
N VAL A 214 -3.61 9.81 -21.90
CA VAL A 214 -3.82 8.66 -21.04
C VAL A 214 -4.07 7.40 -21.86
N THR A 215 -3.27 6.38 -21.60
CA THR A 215 -3.51 4.99 -22.06
C THR A 215 -3.84 4.14 -20.84
N ILE A 216 -4.85 3.30 -20.92
CA ILE A 216 -5.28 2.45 -19.82
C ILE A 216 -5.35 0.98 -20.19
N THR A 217 -5.32 0.14 -19.15
CA THR A 217 -5.79 -1.25 -19.22
C THR A 217 -6.48 -1.65 -17.91
N ASP A 218 -7.45 -2.54 -17.99
CA ASP A 218 -8.07 -3.23 -16.85
C ASP A 218 -8.60 -4.58 -17.31
N ILE A 219 -8.74 -5.54 -16.40
CA ILE A 219 -9.37 -6.85 -16.67
C ILE A 219 -10.89 -6.80 -16.54
N VAL A 220 -11.45 -5.73 -15.95
CA VAL A 220 -12.88 -5.53 -15.72
C VAL A 220 -13.43 -4.53 -16.71
N ALA A 221 -14.29 -4.98 -17.62
CA ALA A 221 -14.84 -4.16 -18.69
C ALA A 221 -15.60 -2.92 -18.19
N SER A 222 -16.34 -3.03 -17.09
CA SER A 222 -17.05 -1.88 -16.50
C SER A 222 -16.12 -0.77 -16.02
N ASN A 223 -14.92 -1.11 -15.52
CA ASN A 223 -13.92 -0.13 -15.13
C ASN A 223 -13.39 0.65 -16.34
N ILE A 224 -13.16 -0.05 -17.45
CA ILE A 224 -12.74 0.55 -18.72
C ILE A 224 -13.79 1.54 -19.22
N GLU A 225 -15.07 1.17 -19.20
CA GLU A 225 -16.16 2.05 -19.64
C GLU A 225 -16.31 3.26 -18.72
N ALA A 226 -16.17 3.08 -17.40
CA ALA A 226 -16.16 4.18 -16.45
C ALA A 226 -15.00 5.17 -16.71
N ALA A 227 -13.82 4.66 -17.05
CA ALA A 227 -12.67 5.50 -17.38
C ALA A 227 -12.88 6.25 -18.71
N LYS A 228 -13.38 5.60 -19.77
CA LYS A 228 -13.72 6.24 -21.06
C LYS A 228 -14.73 7.37 -20.89
N ALA A 229 -15.66 7.26 -19.96
CA ALA A 229 -16.63 8.32 -19.67
C ALA A 229 -15.98 9.60 -19.11
N LYS A 230 -14.72 9.55 -18.63
CA LYS A 230 -13.98 10.70 -18.12
C LYS A 230 -13.34 11.57 -19.20
N GLY A 231 -13.06 11.01 -20.40
CA GLY A 231 -12.44 11.78 -21.49
C GLY A 231 -11.81 10.94 -22.57
N ASP A 232 -10.92 11.55 -23.35
CA ASP A 232 -10.22 10.89 -24.46
C ASP A 232 -9.11 9.98 -23.92
N ILE A 233 -9.31 8.68 -24.06
CA ILE A 233 -8.45 7.64 -23.47
C ILE A 233 -8.19 6.54 -24.51
N THR A 234 -6.94 6.14 -24.64
CA THR A 234 -6.56 4.94 -25.39
C THR A 234 -6.65 3.71 -24.49
N VAL A 235 -7.22 2.62 -24.99
CA VAL A 235 -7.30 1.34 -24.26
C VAL A 235 -6.40 0.32 -24.95
N VAL A 236 -5.62 -0.42 -24.18
CA VAL A 236 -4.76 -1.51 -24.69
C VAL A 236 -5.04 -2.81 -23.93
N ASP A 237 -4.62 -3.92 -24.53
CA ASP A 237 -4.68 -5.23 -23.89
C ASP A 237 -3.81 -5.25 -22.62
N PRO A 238 -4.24 -5.95 -21.54
CA PRO A 238 -3.44 -6.09 -20.31
C PRO A 238 -2.01 -6.60 -20.56
N ALA A 239 -1.81 -7.49 -21.52
CA ALA A 239 -0.49 -7.99 -21.86
C ALA A 239 0.42 -6.96 -22.58
N ALA A 240 -0.16 -5.90 -23.16
CA ALA A 240 0.58 -4.90 -23.92
C ALA A 240 0.96 -3.65 -23.11
N ILE A 241 0.44 -3.48 -21.91
CA ILE A 241 0.57 -2.22 -21.15
C ILE A 241 2.02 -1.84 -20.83
N HIS A 242 2.88 -2.82 -20.52
CA HIS A 242 4.29 -2.59 -20.21
C HIS A 242 5.08 -2.09 -21.43
N ALA A 243 4.67 -2.50 -22.64
CA ALA A 243 5.31 -2.16 -23.90
C ALA A 243 4.78 -0.86 -24.54
N VAL A 244 3.86 -0.16 -23.89
CA VAL A 244 3.36 1.13 -24.36
C VAL A 244 4.50 2.15 -24.38
N ASP A 245 4.66 2.83 -25.51
CA ASP A 245 5.61 3.94 -25.63
C ASP A 245 5.01 5.18 -24.97
N CYS A 246 5.41 5.42 -23.73
CA CYS A 246 4.89 6.48 -22.88
C CYS A 246 6.00 7.10 -22.00
N ASP A 247 5.73 8.27 -21.46
CA ASP A 247 6.64 8.97 -20.53
C ASP A 247 6.62 8.31 -19.14
N VAL A 248 5.41 7.95 -18.67
CA VAL A 248 5.17 7.42 -17.32
C VAL A 248 4.37 6.14 -17.39
N PHE A 249 4.85 5.07 -16.77
CA PHE A 249 4.08 3.88 -16.47
C PHE A 249 3.56 3.95 -15.02
N ALA A 250 2.24 3.85 -14.84
CA ALA A 250 1.56 3.95 -13.55
C ALA A 250 0.88 2.60 -13.20
N PRO A 251 1.58 1.68 -12.49
CA PRO A 251 0.97 0.45 -12.00
C PRO A 251 -0.02 0.78 -10.87
N CYS A 252 -1.33 0.53 -11.11
CA CYS A 252 -2.41 0.77 -10.15
C CYS A 252 -3.27 -0.49 -9.91
N ALA A 253 -2.81 -1.66 -10.37
CA ALA A 253 -3.46 -2.95 -10.17
C ALA A 253 -2.85 -3.72 -8.98
N LEU A 254 -2.58 -5.01 -9.14
CA LEU A 254 -1.99 -5.86 -8.12
C LEU A 254 -0.46 -5.69 -8.03
N GLY A 255 0.12 -6.06 -6.88
CA GLY A 255 1.56 -6.06 -6.66
C GLY A 255 2.32 -7.11 -7.48
N GLY A 256 3.67 -7.02 -7.47
CA GLY A 256 4.56 -7.93 -8.20
C GLY A 256 4.59 -7.70 -9.72
N GLY A 257 3.95 -6.61 -10.19
CA GLY A 257 3.90 -6.26 -11.61
C GLY A 257 5.25 -5.84 -12.20
N LEU A 258 6.20 -5.43 -11.38
CA LEU A 258 7.57 -5.11 -11.75
C LEU A 258 8.47 -6.29 -11.38
N ASN A 259 8.76 -7.13 -12.36
CA ASN A 259 9.49 -8.38 -12.19
C ASN A 259 10.43 -8.64 -13.39
N PRO A 260 11.27 -9.69 -13.36
CA PRO A 260 12.22 -9.98 -14.43
C PRO A 260 11.60 -10.21 -15.81
N THR A 261 10.30 -10.55 -15.87
CA THR A 261 9.59 -10.77 -17.14
C THR A 261 9.04 -9.46 -17.72
N THR A 262 8.53 -8.57 -16.88
CA THR A 262 7.83 -7.35 -17.33
C THR A 262 8.74 -6.14 -17.48
N ILE A 263 9.76 -6.01 -16.61
CA ILE A 263 10.71 -4.88 -16.66
C ILE A 263 11.41 -4.75 -18.01
N PRO A 264 11.85 -5.83 -18.69
CA PRO A 264 12.47 -5.72 -20.01
C PRO A 264 11.61 -5.03 -21.08
N ASP A 265 10.29 -5.14 -20.99
CA ASP A 265 9.36 -4.57 -21.96
C ASP A 265 9.00 -3.10 -21.68
N ILE A 266 9.32 -2.58 -20.48
CA ILE A 266 8.98 -1.21 -20.09
C ILE A 266 9.78 -0.20 -20.91
N LYS A 267 9.06 0.68 -21.62
CA LYS A 267 9.62 1.77 -22.43
C LYS A 267 9.58 3.12 -21.71
N ALA A 268 8.74 3.23 -20.68
CA ALA A 268 8.63 4.45 -19.88
C ALA A 268 9.96 4.78 -19.18
N THR A 269 10.27 6.06 -19.09
CA THR A 269 11.44 6.54 -18.34
C THR A 269 11.14 6.79 -16.86
N VAL A 270 9.85 6.72 -16.48
CA VAL A 270 9.35 6.92 -15.12
C VAL A 270 8.34 5.83 -14.79
N ILE A 271 8.45 5.28 -13.58
CA ILE A 271 7.42 4.41 -12.99
C ILE A 271 6.90 5.08 -11.72
N ALA A 272 5.59 5.38 -11.69
CA ALA A 272 4.92 6.09 -10.60
C ALA A 272 3.43 5.70 -10.54
N GLY A 273 3.04 4.83 -9.62
CA GLY A 273 1.67 4.28 -9.55
C GLY A 273 1.20 3.94 -8.14
N ALA A 274 -0.06 3.58 -8.03
CA ALA A 274 -0.77 3.37 -6.76
C ALA A 274 -0.60 1.97 -6.18
N ALA A 275 -0.21 0.95 -6.96
CA ALA A 275 -0.15 -0.42 -6.50
C ALA A 275 0.81 -0.59 -5.33
N ASN A 276 0.42 -1.41 -4.35
CA ASN A 276 1.31 -1.80 -3.27
C ASN A 276 2.24 -2.94 -3.73
N ASN A 277 3.44 -3.00 -3.16
CA ASN A 277 4.42 -4.06 -3.44
C ASN A 277 4.65 -4.24 -4.96
N GLN A 278 4.90 -3.13 -5.67
CA GLN A 278 5.06 -3.14 -7.13
C GLN A 278 6.22 -4.02 -7.57
N LEU A 279 7.35 -3.98 -6.85
CA LEU A 279 8.52 -4.82 -7.07
C LEU A 279 8.28 -6.23 -6.54
N GLU A 280 8.62 -7.25 -7.32
CA GLU A 280 8.57 -8.65 -6.86
C GLU A 280 9.58 -8.88 -5.72
N HIS A 281 10.79 -8.33 -5.85
CA HIS A 281 11.85 -8.37 -4.84
C HIS A 281 12.48 -6.99 -4.69
N GLU A 282 12.19 -6.32 -3.56
CA GLU A 282 12.84 -5.07 -3.18
C GLU A 282 14.36 -5.21 -3.18
N GLY A 283 15.08 -4.15 -3.55
CA GLY A 283 16.56 -4.17 -3.62
C GLY A 283 17.12 -4.83 -4.89
N VAL A 284 16.34 -5.64 -5.59
CA VAL A 284 16.74 -6.28 -6.86
C VAL A 284 16.16 -5.52 -8.05
N GLN A 285 14.82 -5.42 -8.12
CA GLN A 285 14.18 -4.78 -9.27
C GLN A 285 14.35 -3.26 -9.27
N ASP A 286 14.41 -2.59 -8.12
CA ASP A 286 14.69 -1.15 -8.08
C ASP A 286 16.10 -0.81 -8.58
N GLU A 287 17.09 -1.65 -8.30
CA GLU A 287 18.42 -1.49 -8.86
C GLU A 287 18.46 -1.79 -10.36
N ASP A 288 17.73 -2.82 -10.84
CA ASP A 288 17.59 -3.09 -12.28
C ASP A 288 16.95 -1.89 -13.01
N LEU A 289 15.89 -1.31 -12.47
CA LEU A 289 15.26 -0.10 -13.01
C LEU A 289 16.24 1.07 -13.07
N ARG A 290 17.02 1.31 -12.00
CA ARG A 290 18.03 2.35 -11.96
C ARG A 290 19.09 2.14 -13.05
N GLN A 291 19.61 0.92 -13.20
CA GLN A 291 20.63 0.60 -14.23
C GLN A 291 20.11 0.79 -15.65
N ARG A 292 18.80 0.61 -15.85
CA ARG A 292 18.11 0.89 -17.12
C ARG A 292 17.79 2.38 -17.32
N GLY A 293 18.12 3.24 -16.35
CA GLY A 293 17.83 4.66 -16.39
C GLY A 293 16.35 5.00 -16.18
N ILE A 294 15.56 4.11 -15.59
CA ILE A 294 14.15 4.32 -15.28
C ILE A 294 14.04 4.86 -13.84
N LEU A 295 13.42 6.03 -13.68
CA LEU A 295 13.15 6.60 -12.35
C LEU A 295 11.94 5.90 -11.75
N TYR A 296 12.14 5.23 -10.60
CA TYR A 296 11.08 4.57 -9.84
C TYR A 296 10.66 5.43 -8.65
N ALA A 297 9.37 5.76 -8.53
CA ALA A 297 8.81 6.33 -7.32
C ALA A 297 8.43 5.19 -6.36
N PRO A 298 9.09 5.05 -5.18
CA PRO A 298 8.79 3.97 -4.25
C PRO A 298 7.31 3.94 -3.88
N ASP A 299 6.69 2.77 -4.02
CA ASP A 299 5.24 2.59 -3.96
C ASP A 299 4.63 3.05 -2.63
N TYR A 300 5.25 2.67 -1.51
CA TYR A 300 4.76 3.02 -0.19
C TYR A 300 4.88 4.52 0.13
N VAL A 301 5.73 5.27 -0.60
CA VAL A 301 5.84 6.72 -0.49
C VAL A 301 4.75 7.39 -1.34
N ILE A 302 4.65 7.02 -2.62
CA ILE A 302 3.74 7.68 -3.55
C ILE A 302 2.26 7.40 -3.25
N ASN A 303 1.92 6.21 -2.75
CA ASN A 303 0.54 5.80 -2.49
C ASN A 303 0.08 6.05 -1.04
N ALA A 304 0.82 6.82 -0.25
CA ALA A 304 0.52 7.06 1.16
C ALA A 304 -0.72 7.95 1.40
N GLY A 305 -1.35 8.50 0.36
CA GLY A 305 -2.49 9.41 0.48
C GLY A 305 -3.64 8.86 1.31
N GLY A 306 -3.95 7.58 1.16
CA GLY A 306 -5.01 6.91 1.92
C GLY A 306 -4.74 6.88 3.43
N ILE A 307 -3.56 6.44 3.85
CA ILE A 307 -3.22 6.41 5.29
C ILE A 307 -3.10 7.82 5.87
N ILE A 308 -2.67 8.80 5.08
CA ILE A 308 -2.65 10.21 5.49
C ILE A 308 -4.07 10.70 5.78
N SER A 309 -5.08 10.28 5.00
CA SER A 309 -6.45 10.71 5.20
C SER A 309 -7.08 10.12 6.46
N VAL A 310 -6.75 8.89 6.83
CA VAL A 310 -7.34 8.19 7.99
C VAL A 310 -6.57 8.40 9.30
N GLU A 311 -5.40 9.04 9.28
CA GLU A 311 -4.62 9.28 10.51
C GLU A 311 -5.42 10.03 11.59
N ALA A 312 -6.24 11.00 11.18
CA ALA A 312 -7.06 11.79 12.08
C ALA A 312 -8.07 10.93 12.89
N GLU A 313 -8.58 9.85 12.31
CA GLU A 313 -9.47 8.90 13.00
C GLU A 313 -8.77 8.25 14.19
N VAL A 314 -7.53 7.80 14.00
CA VAL A 314 -6.72 7.15 15.06
C VAL A 314 -6.51 8.09 16.26
N HIS A 315 -6.42 9.38 16.00
CA HIS A 315 -6.21 10.40 17.04
C HIS A 315 -7.49 11.09 17.50
N CYS A 316 -8.66 10.65 17.01
CA CYS A 316 -9.96 11.29 17.31
C CYS A 316 -9.95 12.80 17.02
N GLU A 317 -9.38 13.21 15.89
CA GLU A 317 -9.23 14.61 15.50
C GLU A 317 -10.14 14.94 14.31
N LYS A 318 -10.77 16.12 14.35
CA LYS A 318 -11.49 16.66 13.19
C LYS A 318 -10.53 17.47 12.35
N VAL A 319 -10.28 17.00 11.13
CA VAL A 319 -9.38 17.65 10.16
C VAL A 319 -10.20 18.02 8.93
N SER A 320 -10.03 19.24 8.43
CA SER A 320 -10.71 19.67 7.21
C SER A 320 -10.19 18.93 5.97
N ASP A 321 -11.00 18.81 4.91
CA ASP A 321 -10.56 18.22 3.65
C ASP A 321 -9.37 18.98 3.07
N ALA A 322 -9.37 20.31 3.16
CA ALA A 322 -8.27 21.14 2.69
C ALA A 322 -6.94 20.84 3.42
N ASP A 323 -6.98 20.62 4.75
CA ASP A 323 -5.78 20.27 5.52
C ASP A 323 -5.30 18.85 5.19
N ARG A 324 -6.23 17.90 4.98
CA ARG A 324 -5.91 16.54 4.52
C ARG A 324 -5.23 16.57 3.16
N GLU A 325 -5.81 17.27 2.18
CA GLU A 325 -5.21 17.43 0.86
C GLU A 325 -3.85 18.10 0.92
N ALA A 326 -3.70 19.16 1.71
CA ALA A 326 -2.42 19.85 1.88
C ALA A 326 -1.34 18.89 2.44
N LYS A 327 -1.73 17.99 3.35
CA LYS A 327 -0.84 16.96 3.88
C LYS A 327 -0.48 15.91 2.82
N VAL A 328 -1.46 15.43 2.04
CA VAL A 328 -1.23 14.50 0.92
C VAL A 328 -0.28 15.10 -0.12
N ARG A 329 -0.42 16.37 -0.44
CA ARG A 329 0.45 17.06 -1.42
C ARG A 329 1.92 17.10 -1.00
N ARG A 330 2.26 16.90 0.28
CA ARG A 330 3.66 16.78 0.74
C ARG A 330 4.37 15.55 0.19
N ILE A 331 3.65 14.52 -0.30
CA ILE A 331 4.21 13.37 -0.99
C ILE A 331 5.16 13.79 -2.10
N GLY A 332 4.81 14.84 -2.86
CA GLY A 332 5.67 15.35 -3.93
C GLY A 332 7.03 15.84 -3.42
N ALA A 333 7.08 16.57 -2.31
CA ALA A 333 8.33 17.02 -1.71
C ALA A 333 9.14 15.85 -1.13
N THR A 334 8.48 14.88 -0.47
CA THR A 334 9.13 13.67 0.04
C THR A 334 9.80 12.89 -1.09
N LEU A 335 9.11 12.68 -2.22
CA LEU A 335 9.67 12.02 -3.40
C LEU A 335 10.83 12.80 -4.01
N THR A 336 10.73 14.14 -4.09
CA THR A 336 11.83 14.96 -4.58
C THR A 336 13.09 14.75 -3.74
N ASN A 337 12.99 14.72 -2.41
CA ASN A 337 14.12 14.46 -1.52
C ASN A 337 14.73 13.07 -1.77
N VAL A 338 13.88 12.04 -1.98
CA VAL A 338 14.35 10.68 -2.33
C VAL A 338 15.11 10.67 -3.65
N PHE A 339 14.60 11.36 -4.68
CA PHE A 339 15.23 11.41 -6.00
C PHE A 339 16.57 12.15 -5.98
N GLU A 340 16.63 13.31 -5.31
CA GLU A 340 17.85 14.08 -5.16
C GLU A 340 18.94 13.31 -4.41
N ALA A 341 18.58 12.61 -3.33
CA ALA A 341 19.51 11.75 -2.61
C ALA A 341 19.95 10.54 -3.46
N SER A 342 19.04 9.92 -4.20
CA SER A 342 19.34 8.83 -5.12
C SER A 342 20.34 9.25 -6.20
N ASP A 343 20.16 10.41 -6.79
CA ASP A 343 21.08 10.95 -7.80
C ASP A 343 22.45 11.29 -7.20
N ALA A 344 22.48 11.90 -6.00
CA ALA A 344 23.71 12.28 -5.33
C ALA A 344 24.56 11.06 -4.93
N GLU A 345 23.92 9.96 -4.54
CA GLU A 345 24.60 8.74 -4.09
C GLU A 345 24.77 7.70 -5.20
N GLY A 346 24.09 7.84 -6.33
CA GLY A 346 24.08 6.86 -7.42
C GLY A 346 23.44 5.52 -7.04
N ARG A 347 22.42 5.54 -6.16
CA ARG A 347 21.75 4.36 -5.58
C ARG A 347 20.26 4.36 -5.92
N ALA A 348 19.64 3.18 -5.88
CA ALA A 348 18.23 3.01 -6.19
C ALA A 348 17.31 3.79 -5.22
N THR A 349 16.23 4.36 -5.75
CA THR A 349 15.29 5.20 -4.98
C THR A 349 14.59 4.44 -3.86
N GLY A 350 14.28 3.14 -4.04
CA GLY A 350 13.71 2.28 -3.01
C GLY A 350 14.66 2.08 -1.83
N THR A 351 15.95 1.87 -2.12
CA THR A 351 16.99 1.74 -1.09
C THR A 351 17.13 3.03 -0.28
N ILE A 352 17.20 4.17 -0.95
CA ILE A 352 17.27 5.50 -0.29
C ILE A 352 16.03 5.77 0.58
N ALA A 353 14.85 5.47 0.05
CA ALA A 353 13.60 5.68 0.80
C ALA A 353 13.52 4.79 2.06
N ASN A 354 14.01 3.55 1.99
CA ASN A 354 14.06 2.65 3.15
C ASN A 354 14.99 3.22 4.24
N GLU A 355 16.19 3.67 3.89
CA GLU A 355 17.14 4.27 4.83
C GLU A 355 16.60 5.56 5.46
N MET A 356 15.95 6.41 4.66
CA MET A 356 15.28 7.61 5.19
C MET A 356 14.17 7.26 6.18
N ALA A 357 13.39 6.20 5.92
CA ALA A 357 12.35 5.74 6.83
C ALA A 357 12.94 5.20 8.13
N GLU A 358 14.00 4.38 8.06
CA GLU A 358 14.73 3.86 9.22
C GLU A 358 15.29 4.98 10.08
N ASP A 359 15.90 5.99 9.47
CA ASP A 359 16.42 7.18 10.14
C ASP A 359 15.33 7.96 10.90
N ILE A 360 14.13 8.11 10.29
CA ILE A 360 12.99 8.77 10.94
C ILE A 360 12.54 7.97 12.14
N ILE A 361 12.40 6.64 12.00
CA ILE A 361 11.98 5.74 13.06
C ILE A 361 12.99 5.75 14.23
N ALA A 362 14.28 5.64 13.91
CA ALA A 362 15.34 5.68 14.91
C ALA A 362 15.38 7.00 15.70
N LYS A 363 15.25 8.14 15.01
CA LYS A 363 15.15 9.47 15.63
C LYS A 363 13.92 9.62 16.51
N ALA A 364 12.79 9.01 16.13
CA ALA A 364 11.57 9.01 16.93
C ALA A 364 11.72 8.13 18.17
N ALA A 365 12.32 6.95 18.06
CA ALA A 365 12.62 6.05 19.18
C ALA A 365 13.55 6.72 20.21
N ALA A 366 14.62 7.38 19.74
CA ALA A 366 15.57 8.08 20.62
C ALA A 366 14.95 9.25 21.41
N LYS A 367 13.84 9.84 20.95
CA LYS A 367 13.11 10.88 21.69
C LYS A 367 12.19 10.34 22.79
N LYS A 368 11.84 9.03 22.73
CA LYS A 368 10.98 8.36 23.72
C LYS A 368 11.78 7.68 24.83
N ALA A 369 13.05 7.35 24.57
CA ALA A 369 13.99 6.78 25.55
C ALA A 369 14.52 7.86 26.49
#